data_1202e31b7a0077ec94f52ab1b5c3e7c3
#
_entry.id   1202e31b7a0077ec94f52ab1b5c3e7c3
#
_cell.length_a   1.000
_cell.length_b   1.000
_cell.length_c   1.000
_cell.angle_alpha   90.00
_cell.angle_beta   90.00
_cell.angle_gamma   90.00
#
_symmetry.space_group_name_H-M   'P 1'
#
loop_
_entity.id
_entity.type
_entity.pdbx_description
1 polymer ?
#
loop_
_entity_poly.entity_id
_entity_poly.type
_entity_poly.pdbx_seq_one_letter_code
_entity_poly.pdbx_strand_id
1 'polypeptide(L)'
;MTDLLIIGGGAAGLMAAGAACARGLTTAVVEHNPKGPGQKLLITGKGRCNVTNDCDVREFLNYVRHNPRFLYSALYAFSPASAMELFESLGVPLKTERGRRVFPQSDRAADVLAALRSYAADAKFVHGSAKELLIEDDRCVGVRTSDGKTHRAAHVLVTTGGTSYPATGSDGSGYKLARQAGHTIVPPQPSLCSLVSPDPACRQMMGLSLRNVTLTLLKDGKPLFTEQGEALFTHFGISGPLVLSASTYIDDVQLHRYIAEFDLKPALDENCLLYTSDAADE
;
A
#
# COMPACT_ATOMS: atom_id res chain seq x y z
N MET A 1 -12.36 -22.75 -22.66
CA MET A 1 -12.28 -21.29 -22.86
C MET A 1 -11.94 -20.69 -21.50
N THR A 2 -11.07 -19.72 -21.40
CA THR A 2 -10.75 -19.09 -20.10
C THR A 2 -11.91 -18.21 -19.64
N ASP A 3 -12.42 -18.40 -18.44
CA ASP A 3 -13.50 -17.59 -17.89
C ASP A 3 -12.97 -16.25 -17.38
N LEU A 4 -11.83 -16.30 -16.64
CA LEU A 4 -11.19 -15.11 -16.07
C LEU A 4 -9.71 -15.06 -16.45
N LEU A 5 -9.28 -13.97 -17.08
CA LEU A 5 -7.89 -13.64 -17.34
C LEU A 5 -7.48 -12.48 -16.40
N ILE A 6 -6.45 -12.73 -15.60
CA ILE A 6 -5.91 -11.75 -14.63
C ILE A 6 -4.58 -11.23 -15.17
N ILE A 7 -4.42 -9.91 -15.22
CA ILE A 7 -3.18 -9.24 -15.63
C ILE A 7 -2.46 -8.74 -14.38
N GLY A 8 -1.36 -9.38 -14.04
CA GLY A 8 -0.53 -9.11 -12.85
C GLY A 8 -0.77 -10.10 -11.71
N GLY A 9 0.23 -10.91 -11.39
CA GLY A 9 0.23 -11.90 -10.32
C GLY A 9 0.69 -11.34 -8.96
N GLY A 10 0.39 -10.07 -8.65
CA GLY A 10 0.62 -9.51 -7.33
C GLY A 10 -0.34 -10.06 -6.27
N ALA A 11 -0.36 -9.48 -5.07
CA ALA A 11 -1.26 -9.90 -3.99
C ALA A 11 -2.73 -9.96 -4.43
N ALA A 12 -3.21 -8.91 -5.11
CA ALA A 12 -4.58 -8.83 -5.62
C ALA A 12 -4.86 -9.89 -6.69
N GLY A 13 -3.90 -10.11 -7.61
CA GLY A 13 -4.06 -11.11 -8.67
C GLY A 13 -4.06 -12.54 -8.17
N LEU A 14 -3.17 -12.87 -7.23
CA LEU A 14 -3.13 -14.20 -6.60
C LEU A 14 -4.41 -14.46 -5.78
N MET A 15 -4.87 -13.46 -5.03
CA MET A 15 -6.12 -13.54 -4.28
C MET A 15 -7.33 -13.76 -5.20
N ALA A 16 -7.42 -12.98 -6.29
CA ALA A 16 -8.49 -13.13 -7.27
C ALA A 16 -8.45 -14.49 -7.99
N ALA A 17 -7.25 -14.98 -8.32
CA ALA A 17 -7.07 -16.28 -8.94
C ALA A 17 -7.55 -17.42 -8.04
N GLY A 18 -7.14 -17.42 -6.77
CA GLY A 18 -7.59 -18.44 -5.81
C GLY A 18 -9.11 -18.40 -5.60
N ALA A 19 -9.68 -17.19 -5.41
CA ALA A 19 -11.12 -17.03 -5.24
C ALA A 19 -11.93 -17.47 -6.49
N ALA A 20 -11.42 -17.22 -7.69
CA ALA A 20 -12.04 -17.64 -8.94
C ALA A 20 -11.98 -19.16 -9.11
N CYS A 21 -10.81 -19.77 -8.88
CA CYS A 21 -10.64 -21.21 -8.96
C CYS A 21 -11.51 -21.96 -7.94
N ALA A 22 -11.59 -21.46 -6.69
CA ALA A 22 -12.49 -22.01 -5.66
C ALA A 22 -13.97 -21.97 -6.06
N ARG A 23 -14.35 -21.12 -7.00
CA ARG A 23 -15.71 -21.04 -7.59
C ARG A 23 -15.86 -21.88 -8.87
N GLY A 24 -14.85 -22.66 -9.25
CA GLY A 24 -14.85 -23.49 -10.44
C GLY A 24 -14.61 -22.75 -11.76
N LEU A 25 -14.11 -21.51 -11.72
CA LEU A 25 -13.80 -20.75 -12.94
C LEU A 25 -12.44 -21.15 -13.51
N THR A 26 -12.40 -21.39 -14.83
CA THR A 26 -11.15 -21.57 -15.56
C THR A 26 -10.38 -20.26 -15.59
N THR A 27 -9.29 -20.17 -14.83
CA THR A 27 -8.56 -18.92 -14.58
C THR A 27 -7.15 -18.96 -15.15
N ALA A 28 -6.72 -17.86 -15.77
CA ALA A 28 -5.34 -17.67 -16.19
C ALA A 28 -4.78 -16.35 -15.64
N VAL A 29 -3.48 -16.33 -15.29
CA VAL A 29 -2.77 -15.16 -14.78
C VAL A 29 -1.60 -14.85 -15.70
N VAL A 30 -1.56 -13.66 -16.28
CA VAL A 30 -0.42 -13.14 -17.04
C VAL A 30 0.47 -12.34 -16.09
N GLU A 31 1.71 -12.79 -15.90
CA GLU A 31 2.69 -12.16 -15.01
C GLU A 31 4.01 -11.91 -15.77
N HIS A 32 4.49 -10.67 -15.70
CA HIS A 32 5.70 -10.27 -16.44
C HIS A 32 6.99 -10.36 -15.63
N ASN A 33 6.90 -10.40 -14.30
CA ASN A 33 8.11 -10.44 -13.47
C ASN A 33 8.83 -11.79 -13.64
N PRO A 34 10.12 -11.80 -14.06
CA PRO A 34 10.86 -13.05 -14.28
C PRO A 34 11.08 -13.84 -12.99
N LYS A 35 11.00 -13.21 -11.82
CA LYS A 35 11.08 -13.88 -10.51
C LYS A 35 9.74 -14.51 -10.08
N GLY A 36 8.71 -14.39 -10.93
CA GLY A 36 7.37 -14.90 -10.67
C GLY A 36 6.48 -13.98 -9.85
N PRO A 37 5.24 -14.42 -9.56
CA PRO A 37 4.21 -13.59 -8.93
C PRO A 37 4.56 -13.23 -7.47
N GLY A 38 3.97 -12.10 -6.99
CA GLY A 38 3.97 -11.70 -5.59
C GLY A 38 5.24 -11.02 -5.08
N GLN A 39 6.13 -10.53 -5.95
CA GLN A 39 7.44 -9.97 -5.54
C GLN A 39 7.33 -8.80 -4.56
N LYS A 40 6.31 -7.94 -4.68
CA LYS A 40 6.13 -6.82 -3.75
C LYS A 40 5.78 -7.27 -2.33
N LEU A 41 5.07 -8.39 -2.16
CA LEU A 41 4.77 -8.94 -0.83
C LEU A 41 6.03 -9.19 -0.02
N LEU A 42 7.11 -9.68 -0.66
CA LEU A 42 8.36 -10.02 0.00
C LEU A 42 9.08 -8.84 0.65
N ILE A 43 8.81 -7.61 0.20
CA ILE A 43 9.43 -6.40 0.76
C ILE A 43 8.50 -5.62 1.70
N THR A 44 7.22 -5.97 1.78
CA THR A 44 6.27 -5.30 2.67
C THR A 44 6.57 -5.59 4.15
N GLY A 45 6.24 -4.65 5.04
CA GLY A 45 6.47 -4.82 6.47
C GLY A 45 7.93 -5.13 6.82
N LYS A 46 8.89 -4.61 6.06
CA LYS A 46 10.34 -4.89 6.20
C LYS A 46 10.67 -6.39 6.03
N GLY A 47 10.02 -7.05 5.07
CA GLY A 47 10.21 -8.48 4.79
C GLY A 47 9.33 -9.42 5.63
N ARG A 48 8.47 -8.87 6.50
CA ARG A 48 7.56 -9.65 7.35
C ARG A 48 6.14 -9.79 6.78
N CYS A 49 5.75 -8.92 5.86
CA CYS A 49 4.40 -8.76 5.32
C CYS A 49 3.36 -8.31 6.37
N ASN A 50 3.07 -7.03 6.45
CA ASN A 50 1.88 -6.56 7.17
C ASN A 50 0.64 -6.95 6.36
N VAL A 51 -0.06 -8.00 6.82
CA VAL A 51 -1.18 -8.61 6.08
C VAL A 51 -2.40 -7.71 6.08
N THR A 52 -2.77 -7.21 7.26
CA THR A 52 -3.93 -6.34 7.47
C THR A 52 -3.79 -5.57 8.78
N ASN A 53 -4.84 -4.86 9.17
CA ASN A 53 -4.99 -4.28 10.50
C ASN A 53 -6.20 -4.95 11.18
N ASP A 54 -6.06 -5.30 12.45
CA ASP A 54 -7.10 -5.95 13.27
C ASP A 54 -8.09 -4.90 13.78
N CYS A 55 -8.89 -4.36 12.86
CA CYS A 55 -9.93 -3.37 13.14
C CYS A 55 -11.24 -3.73 12.42
N ASP A 56 -12.33 -3.16 12.85
CA ASP A 56 -13.59 -3.30 12.13
C ASP A 56 -13.62 -2.47 10.84
N VAL A 57 -14.62 -2.74 9.98
CA VAL A 57 -14.75 -2.08 8.67
C VAL A 57 -14.98 -0.57 8.82
N ARG A 58 -15.70 -0.12 9.85
CA ARG A 58 -15.99 1.31 10.05
C ARG A 58 -14.71 2.05 10.44
N GLU A 59 -13.97 1.47 11.37
CA GLU A 59 -12.67 2.01 11.77
C GLU A 59 -11.69 2.03 10.59
N PHE A 60 -11.60 0.94 9.80
CA PHE A 60 -10.78 0.89 8.58
C PHE A 60 -11.08 2.05 7.63
N LEU A 61 -12.37 2.33 7.38
CA LEU A 61 -12.81 3.37 6.46
C LEU A 61 -12.41 4.79 6.93
N ASN A 62 -12.24 5.02 8.24
CA ASN A 62 -11.78 6.31 8.77
C ASN A 62 -10.34 6.63 8.35
N TYR A 63 -9.52 5.62 8.02
CA TYR A 63 -8.15 5.79 7.54
C TYR A 63 -8.04 5.90 6.01
N VAL A 64 -9.13 5.74 5.27
CA VAL A 64 -9.16 5.95 3.82
C VAL A 64 -9.39 7.42 3.53
N ARG A 65 -8.35 8.13 3.09
CA ARG A 65 -8.35 9.60 2.91
C ARG A 65 -9.30 10.08 1.82
N HIS A 66 -9.36 9.35 0.70
CA HIS A 66 -10.15 9.76 -0.45
C HIS A 66 -11.18 8.69 -0.80
N ASN A 67 -12.43 9.11 -1.01
CA ASN A 67 -13.54 8.25 -1.44
C ASN A 67 -13.74 6.95 -0.62
N PRO A 68 -13.77 6.99 0.73
CA PRO A 68 -13.92 5.77 1.54
C PRO A 68 -15.20 4.99 1.19
N ARG A 69 -16.27 5.69 0.77
CA ARG A 69 -17.54 5.06 0.37
C ARG A 69 -17.40 4.10 -0.81
N PHE A 70 -16.43 4.31 -1.69
CA PHE A 70 -16.15 3.41 -2.81
C PHE A 70 -15.76 2.00 -2.34
N LEU A 71 -15.07 1.90 -1.21
CA LEU A 71 -14.62 0.62 -0.65
C LEU A 71 -15.66 -0.07 0.25
N TYR A 72 -16.78 0.59 0.56
CA TYR A 72 -17.75 0.11 1.53
C TYR A 72 -18.19 -1.33 1.23
N SER A 73 -18.77 -1.59 0.06
CA SER A 73 -19.27 -2.92 -0.31
C SER A 73 -18.16 -3.98 -0.32
N ALA A 74 -16.97 -3.63 -0.82
CA ALA A 74 -15.85 -4.56 -0.89
C ALA A 74 -15.35 -4.95 0.51
N LEU A 75 -15.22 -3.98 1.44
CA LEU A 75 -14.77 -4.25 2.81
C LEU A 75 -15.80 -4.99 3.65
N TYR A 76 -17.09 -4.79 3.40
CA TYR A 76 -18.12 -5.60 4.06
C TYR A 76 -18.23 -7.01 3.47
N ALA A 77 -17.91 -7.20 2.19
CA ALA A 77 -17.85 -8.53 1.58
C ALA A 77 -16.58 -9.30 1.97
N PHE A 78 -15.47 -8.62 2.19
CA PHE A 78 -14.18 -9.20 2.59
C PHE A 78 -13.48 -8.25 3.56
N SER A 79 -13.75 -8.44 4.86
CA SER A 79 -13.28 -7.59 5.95
C SER A 79 -11.83 -7.90 6.35
N PRO A 80 -11.17 -7.06 7.17
CA PRO A 80 -9.90 -7.40 7.80
C PRO A 80 -9.93 -8.74 8.55
N ALA A 81 -11.01 -9.04 9.27
CA ALA A 81 -11.20 -10.32 9.94
C ALA A 81 -11.27 -11.47 8.93
N SER A 82 -12.04 -11.32 7.84
CA SER A 82 -12.09 -12.33 6.77
C SER A 82 -10.73 -12.59 6.13
N ALA A 83 -9.89 -11.55 6.02
CA ALA A 83 -8.52 -11.72 5.52
C ALA A 83 -7.67 -12.53 6.50
N MET A 84 -7.80 -12.29 7.82
CA MET A 84 -7.10 -13.08 8.84
C MET A 84 -7.54 -14.54 8.80
N GLU A 85 -8.84 -14.80 8.84
CA GLU A 85 -9.42 -16.15 8.73
C GLU A 85 -8.94 -16.91 7.49
N LEU A 86 -8.89 -16.24 6.34
CA LEU A 86 -8.38 -16.85 5.11
C LEU A 86 -6.91 -17.27 5.27
N PHE A 87 -6.01 -16.40 5.72
CA PHE A 87 -4.60 -16.76 5.86
C PHE A 87 -4.38 -17.86 6.89
N GLU A 88 -5.11 -17.86 8.00
CA GLU A 88 -5.06 -18.92 8.98
C GLU A 88 -5.58 -20.26 8.40
N SER A 89 -6.65 -20.23 7.62
CA SER A 89 -7.15 -21.44 6.91
C SER A 89 -6.16 -21.96 5.86
N LEU A 90 -5.33 -21.09 5.29
CA LEU A 90 -4.25 -21.45 4.38
C LEU A 90 -2.96 -21.89 5.10
N GLY A 91 -3.02 -22.05 6.43
CA GLY A 91 -1.90 -22.54 7.24
C GLY A 91 -0.84 -21.48 7.59
N VAL A 92 -1.20 -20.20 7.57
CA VAL A 92 -0.33 -19.09 8.02
C VAL A 92 -0.86 -18.57 9.36
N PRO A 93 -0.33 -19.01 10.51
CA PRO A 93 -0.68 -18.45 11.81
C PRO A 93 -0.33 -16.96 11.87
N LEU A 94 -1.23 -16.15 12.40
CA LEU A 94 -1.09 -14.71 12.47
C LEU A 94 -0.87 -14.24 13.91
N LYS A 95 -0.30 -13.04 14.07
CA LYS A 95 -0.19 -12.30 15.32
C LYS A 95 -0.54 -10.83 15.11
N THR A 96 -1.19 -10.23 16.12
CA THR A 96 -1.49 -8.80 16.14
C THR A 96 -0.43 -8.09 17.01
N GLU A 97 0.22 -7.07 16.47
CA GLU A 97 1.22 -6.24 17.14
C GLU A 97 0.66 -4.85 17.48
N ARG A 98 1.47 -4.02 18.15
CA ARG A 98 1.14 -2.63 18.49
C ARG A 98 0.57 -1.89 17.27
N GLY A 99 -0.50 -1.14 17.46
CA GLY A 99 -1.24 -0.46 16.39
C GLY A 99 -2.12 -1.40 15.57
N ARG A 100 -2.46 -2.57 16.13
CA ARG A 100 -3.31 -3.61 15.53
C ARG A 100 -2.79 -4.12 14.18
N ARG A 101 -1.49 -4.00 13.93
CA ARG A 101 -0.88 -4.51 12.70
C ARG A 101 -0.76 -6.01 12.76
N VAL A 102 -1.22 -6.69 11.71
CA VAL A 102 -1.25 -8.15 11.64
C VAL A 102 -0.10 -8.65 10.79
N PHE A 103 0.68 -9.57 11.35
CA PHE A 103 1.83 -10.20 10.71
C PHE A 103 1.75 -11.73 10.83
N PRO A 104 2.40 -12.51 9.94
CA PRO A 104 2.58 -13.93 10.19
C PRO A 104 3.43 -14.14 11.45
N GLN A 105 3.12 -15.18 12.23
CA GLN A 105 3.89 -15.52 13.44
C GLN A 105 5.37 -15.79 13.13
N SER A 106 5.66 -16.30 11.95
CA SER A 106 7.02 -16.57 11.47
C SER A 106 7.85 -15.31 11.16
N ASP A 107 7.22 -14.13 11.10
CA ASP A 107 7.84 -12.88 10.63
C ASP A 107 8.46 -12.97 9.21
N ARG A 108 7.94 -13.86 8.35
CA ARG A 108 8.44 -14.10 7.01
C ARG A 108 7.36 -13.84 5.96
N ALA A 109 7.56 -12.81 5.16
CA ALA A 109 6.68 -12.51 4.03
C ALA A 109 6.58 -13.66 3.00
N ALA A 110 7.61 -14.51 2.95
CA ALA A 110 7.65 -15.68 2.06
C ALA A 110 6.53 -16.69 2.37
N ASP A 111 6.15 -16.84 3.64
CA ASP A 111 5.11 -17.79 4.04
C ASP A 111 3.73 -17.30 3.59
N VAL A 112 3.46 -15.99 3.71
CA VAL A 112 2.25 -15.36 3.16
C VAL A 112 2.18 -15.51 1.64
N LEU A 113 3.31 -15.31 0.95
CA LEU A 113 3.37 -15.48 -0.50
C LEU A 113 3.16 -16.95 -0.90
N ALA A 114 3.75 -17.89 -0.18
CA ALA A 114 3.58 -19.32 -0.43
C ALA A 114 2.11 -19.74 -0.28
N ALA A 115 1.43 -19.26 0.76
CA ALA A 115 0.01 -19.52 0.97
C ALA A 115 -0.87 -18.98 -0.17
N LEU A 116 -0.63 -17.74 -0.62
CA LEU A 116 -1.36 -17.17 -1.75
C LEU A 116 -1.09 -17.91 -3.07
N ARG A 117 0.15 -18.35 -3.30
CA ARG A 117 0.47 -19.18 -4.48
C ARG A 117 -0.22 -20.54 -4.43
N SER A 118 -0.27 -21.15 -3.25
CA SER A 118 -1.01 -22.39 -3.04
C SER A 118 -2.50 -22.20 -3.27
N TYR A 119 -3.07 -21.11 -2.78
CA TYR A 119 -4.48 -20.76 -2.99
C TYR A 119 -4.82 -20.57 -4.47
N ALA A 120 -3.88 -20.05 -5.26
CA ALA A 120 -4.03 -19.82 -6.69
C ALA A 120 -3.47 -20.98 -7.55
N ALA A 121 -3.17 -22.14 -6.99
CA ALA A 121 -2.43 -23.23 -7.67
C ALA A 121 -3.17 -23.79 -8.91
N ASP A 122 -4.50 -23.78 -8.90
CA ASP A 122 -5.33 -24.26 -10.01
C ASP A 122 -5.41 -23.27 -11.18
N ALA A 123 -4.92 -22.04 -11.02
CA ALA A 123 -4.85 -21.09 -12.10
C ALA A 123 -3.66 -21.36 -13.04
N LYS A 124 -3.87 -21.13 -14.33
CA LYS A 124 -2.79 -21.23 -15.33
C LYS A 124 -1.94 -19.96 -15.31
N PHE A 125 -0.67 -20.06 -14.94
CA PHE A 125 0.26 -18.95 -15.01
C PHE A 125 0.93 -18.86 -16.39
N VAL A 126 0.92 -17.68 -16.98
CA VAL A 126 1.54 -17.36 -18.27
C VAL A 126 2.55 -16.25 -18.03
N HIS A 127 3.82 -16.52 -18.36
CA HIS A 127 4.84 -15.46 -18.34
C HIS A 127 4.66 -14.56 -19.56
N GLY A 128 4.53 -13.24 -19.32
CA GLY A 128 4.37 -12.27 -20.39
C GLY A 128 3.98 -10.89 -19.86
N SER A 129 4.31 -9.88 -20.62
CA SER A 129 3.93 -8.50 -20.34
C SER A 129 2.69 -8.12 -21.16
N ALA A 130 1.59 -7.79 -20.49
CA ALA A 130 0.37 -7.31 -21.14
C ALA A 130 0.64 -5.94 -21.79
N LYS A 131 0.41 -5.83 -23.10
CA LYS A 131 0.67 -4.63 -23.88
C LYS A 131 -0.60 -3.90 -24.27
N GLU A 132 -1.64 -4.66 -24.62
CA GLU A 132 -2.85 -4.14 -25.23
C GLU A 132 -4.04 -5.02 -24.86
N LEU A 133 -5.18 -4.39 -24.53
CA LEU A 133 -6.46 -5.07 -24.36
C LEU A 133 -7.06 -5.40 -25.73
N LEU A 134 -7.67 -6.56 -25.88
CA LEU A 134 -8.48 -6.91 -27.03
C LEU A 134 -9.92 -6.46 -26.76
N ILE A 135 -10.35 -5.42 -27.45
CA ILE A 135 -11.69 -4.85 -27.31
C ILE A 135 -12.47 -5.14 -28.61
N GLU A 136 -13.59 -5.80 -28.48
CA GLU A 136 -14.50 -6.16 -29.58
C GLU A 136 -15.92 -5.82 -29.11
N ASP A 137 -16.69 -5.07 -29.93
CA ASP A 137 -18.05 -4.68 -29.62
C ASP A 137 -18.22 -4.09 -28.20
N ASP A 138 -17.37 -3.14 -27.84
CA ASP A 138 -17.29 -2.48 -26.51
C ASP A 138 -17.04 -3.44 -25.33
N ARG A 139 -16.56 -4.64 -25.60
CA ARG A 139 -16.22 -5.64 -24.57
C ARG A 139 -14.76 -5.98 -24.61
N CYS A 140 -14.13 -6.05 -23.45
CA CYS A 140 -12.78 -6.57 -23.31
C CYS A 140 -12.82 -8.11 -23.34
N VAL A 141 -12.26 -8.70 -24.40
CA VAL A 141 -12.30 -10.15 -24.68
C VAL A 141 -10.94 -10.83 -24.51
N GLY A 142 -9.95 -10.11 -24.00
CA GLY A 142 -8.61 -10.66 -23.77
C GLY A 142 -7.51 -9.61 -23.74
N VAL A 143 -6.27 -10.09 -23.86
CA VAL A 143 -5.06 -9.27 -23.88
C VAL A 143 -4.08 -9.78 -24.94
N ARG A 144 -3.31 -8.85 -25.54
CA ARG A 144 -2.11 -9.16 -26.32
C ARG A 144 -0.88 -8.89 -25.47
N THR A 145 0.03 -9.85 -25.41
CA THR A 145 1.32 -9.73 -24.74
C THR A 145 2.40 -9.16 -25.66
N SER A 146 3.50 -8.69 -25.07
CA SER A 146 4.60 -8.04 -25.81
C SER A 146 5.30 -8.96 -26.84
N ASP A 147 5.20 -10.28 -26.67
CA ASP A 147 5.66 -11.30 -27.64
C ASP A 147 4.67 -11.57 -28.78
N GLY A 148 3.59 -10.79 -28.87
CA GLY A 148 2.58 -10.86 -29.92
C GLY A 148 1.49 -11.91 -29.70
N LYS A 149 1.59 -12.74 -28.66
CA LYS A 149 0.55 -13.75 -28.35
C LYS A 149 -0.71 -13.08 -27.82
N THR A 150 -1.84 -13.71 -28.12
CA THR A 150 -3.16 -13.28 -27.64
C THR A 150 -3.72 -14.30 -26.64
N HIS A 151 -4.28 -13.79 -25.55
CA HIS A 151 -4.96 -14.58 -24.54
C HIS A 151 -6.40 -14.10 -24.43
N ARG A 152 -7.34 -14.93 -24.83
CA ARG A 152 -8.77 -14.60 -24.82
C ARG A 152 -9.45 -15.14 -23.57
N ALA A 153 -10.41 -14.40 -23.03
CA ALA A 153 -11.22 -14.79 -21.89
C ALA A 153 -12.59 -14.11 -21.92
N ALA A 154 -13.54 -14.67 -21.19
CA ALA A 154 -14.86 -14.05 -21.01
C ALA A 154 -14.77 -12.75 -20.20
N HIS A 155 -13.86 -12.69 -19.23
CA HIS A 155 -13.62 -11.52 -18.37
C HIS A 155 -12.11 -11.26 -18.22
N VAL A 156 -11.74 -9.97 -18.12
CA VAL A 156 -10.36 -9.54 -17.90
C VAL A 156 -10.30 -8.69 -16.63
N LEU A 157 -9.41 -9.06 -15.70
CA LEU A 157 -9.16 -8.34 -14.45
C LEU A 157 -7.73 -7.76 -14.46
N VAL A 158 -7.60 -6.45 -14.27
CA VAL A 158 -6.30 -5.76 -14.23
C VAL A 158 -5.88 -5.57 -12.77
N THR A 159 -4.79 -6.23 -12.36
CA THR A 159 -4.22 -6.21 -11.00
C THR A 159 -2.72 -5.92 -11.01
N THR A 160 -2.27 -5.07 -11.93
CA THR A 160 -0.84 -4.77 -12.16
C THR A 160 -0.17 -3.94 -11.08
N GLY A 161 -0.94 -3.49 -10.07
CA GLY A 161 -0.45 -2.55 -9.05
C GLY A 161 -0.34 -1.12 -9.58
N GLY A 162 0.32 -0.26 -8.82
CA GLY A 162 0.56 1.15 -9.16
C GLY A 162 1.96 1.41 -9.71
N THR A 163 2.62 2.48 -9.19
CA THR A 163 3.96 2.91 -9.63
C THR A 163 5.03 2.83 -8.56
N SER A 164 4.67 2.43 -7.33
CA SER A 164 5.63 2.29 -6.22
C SER A 164 6.46 1.01 -6.37
N TYR A 165 7.76 1.11 -6.11
CA TYR A 165 8.73 0.00 -6.22
C TYR A 165 8.68 -0.70 -7.60
N PRO A 166 9.02 -0.01 -8.70
CA PRO A 166 8.88 -0.54 -10.06
C PRO A 166 9.65 -1.85 -10.30
N ALA A 167 10.79 -2.05 -9.61
CA ALA A 167 11.58 -3.28 -9.69
C ALA A 167 10.81 -4.54 -9.22
N THR A 168 9.68 -4.39 -8.51
CA THR A 168 8.81 -5.49 -8.11
C THR A 168 7.71 -5.80 -9.14
N GLY A 169 7.64 -5.05 -10.23
CA GLY A 169 6.66 -5.22 -11.30
C GLY A 169 5.55 -4.18 -11.35
N SER A 170 5.53 -3.18 -10.44
CA SER A 170 4.52 -2.11 -10.44
C SER A 170 5.04 -0.90 -11.22
N ASP A 171 4.96 -0.96 -12.53
CA ASP A 171 5.51 0.01 -13.49
C ASP A 171 4.46 1.00 -14.05
N GLY A 172 3.22 0.92 -13.56
CA GLY A 172 2.12 1.75 -14.04
C GLY A 172 1.49 1.30 -15.36
N SER A 173 1.85 0.14 -15.90
CA SER A 173 1.30 -0.41 -17.16
C SER A 173 -0.24 -0.54 -17.12
N GLY A 174 -0.81 -0.87 -15.96
CA GLY A 174 -2.26 -0.96 -15.80
C GLY A 174 -3.01 0.34 -16.09
N TYR A 175 -2.42 1.48 -15.82
CA TYR A 175 -3.04 2.77 -16.18
C TYR A 175 -3.14 2.98 -17.68
N LYS A 176 -2.19 2.43 -18.46
CA LYS A 176 -2.26 2.47 -19.94
C LYS A 176 -3.39 1.60 -20.44
N LEU A 177 -3.52 0.39 -19.89
CA LEU A 177 -4.60 -0.54 -20.23
C LEU A 177 -5.98 0.06 -19.87
N ALA A 178 -6.10 0.68 -18.69
CA ALA A 178 -7.34 1.32 -18.28
C ALA A 178 -7.73 2.50 -19.20
N ARG A 179 -6.77 3.34 -19.65
CA ARG A 179 -7.04 4.39 -20.64
C ARG A 179 -7.49 3.82 -21.97
N GLN A 180 -6.93 2.71 -22.42
CA GLN A 180 -7.34 2.03 -23.64
C GLN A 180 -8.80 1.56 -23.57
N ALA A 181 -9.26 1.17 -22.36
CA ALA A 181 -10.65 0.82 -22.09
C ALA A 181 -11.56 2.04 -21.83
N GLY A 182 -11.10 3.27 -22.09
CA GLY A 182 -11.89 4.49 -21.94
C GLY A 182 -11.95 5.08 -20.54
N HIS A 183 -11.21 4.53 -19.56
CA HIS A 183 -11.17 5.10 -18.19
C HIS A 183 -10.33 6.37 -18.11
N THR A 184 -10.83 7.36 -17.37
CA THR A 184 -10.06 8.53 -16.97
C THR A 184 -9.14 8.13 -15.81
N ILE A 185 -7.85 8.45 -15.94
CA ILE A 185 -6.87 8.20 -14.90
C ILE A 185 -6.54 9.50 -14.18
N VAL A 186 -6.94 9.59 -12.92
CA VAL A 186 -6.47 10.66 -12.02
C VAL A 186 -4.99 10.42 -11.76
N PRO A 187 -4.10 11.41 -11.97
CA PRO A 187 -2.67 11.23 -11.77
C PRO A 187 -2.37 10.73 -10.34
N PRO A 188 -1.60 9.63 -10.20
CA PRO A 188 -1.20 9.16 -8.87
C PRO A 188 -0.36 10.19 -8.14
N GLN A 189 -0.66 10.41 -6.87
CA GLN A 189 0.12 11.26 -5.97
C GLN A 189 0.93 10.41 -4.99
N PRO A 190 2.12 10.86 -4.54
CA PRO A 190 2.86 10.20 -3.48
C PRO A 190 2.05 10.17 -2.19
N SER A 191 2.09 9.04 -1.47
CA SER A 191 1.43 8.86 -0.18
C SER A 191 2.21 7.84 0.65
N LEU A 192 2.17 7.95 1.97
CA LEU A 192 2.99 7.14 2.88
C LEU A 192 4.48 7.20 2.53
N CYS A 193 4.98 8.39 2.27
CA CYS A 193 6.36 8.64 1.87
C CYS A 193 7.05 9.65 2.80
N SER A 194 8.38 9.65 2.77
CA SER A 194 9.18 10.68 3.42
C SER A 194 8.94 12.04 2.79
N LEU A 195 9.13 13.11 3.56
CA LEU A 195 8.99 14.49 3.11
C LEU A 195 10.36 15.12 2.86
N VAL A 196 10.51 15.73 1.72
CA VAL A 196 11.68 16.56 1.40
C VAL A 196 11.49 17.92 2.04
N SER A 197 12.52 18.41 2.73
CA SER A 197 12.52 19.74 3.33
C SER A 197 13.75 20.53 2.85
N PRO A 198 13.59 21.80 2.46
CA PRO A 198 14.71 22.68 2.16
C PRO A 198 15.46 23.15 3.41
N ASP A 199 14.95 22.89 4.60
CA ASP A 199 15.54 23.32 5.87
C ASP A 199 16.90 22.62 6.09
N PRO A 200 18.01 23.36 6.20
CA PRO A 200 19.33 22.79 6.42
C PRO A 200 19.45 22.03 7.76
N ALA A 201 18.61 22.33 8.75
CA ALA A 201 18.58 21.64 10.03
C ALA A 201 18.30 20.13 9.85
N CYS A 202 17.46 19.74 8.88
CA CYS A 202 17.21 18.33 8.59
C CYS A 202 18.50 17.58 8.27
N ARG A 203 19.37 18.19 7.44
CA ARG A 203 20.64 17.58 7.06
C ARG A 203 21.64 17.53 8.22
N GLN A 204 21.67 18.57 9.07
CA GLN A 204 22.53 18.61 10.25
C GLN A 204 22.14 17.54 11.27
N MET A 205 20.85 17.26 11.40
CA MET A 205 20.31 16.24 12.29
C MET A 205 20.18 14.85 11.64
N MET A 206 20.78 14.61 10.48
CA MET A 206 20.68 13.33 9.75
C MET A 206 21.00 12.13 10.64
N GLY A 207 20.10 11.15 10.68
CA GLY A 207 20.23 9.94 11.51
C GLY A 207 19.59 10.07 12.91
N LEU A 208 19.23 11.28 13.35
CA LEU A 208 18.54 11.48 14.62
C LEU A 208 17.11 10.91 14.54
N SER A 209 16.81 9.95 15.39
CA SER A 209 15.47 9.42 15.60
C SER A 209 14.84 10.06 16.83
N LEU A 210 13.72 10.73 16.64
CA LEU A 210 12.89 11.26 17.72
C LEU A 210 11.89 10.18 18.15
N ARG A 211 11.73 10.01 19.46
CA ARG A 211 10.76 9.08 20.07
C ARG A 211 9.83 9.85 20.98
N ASN A 212 8.55 9.45 20.95
CA ASN A 212 7.50 10.06 21.79
C ASN A 212 7.37 11.58 21.59
N VAL A 213 7.53 12.05 20.37
CA VAL A 213 7.30 13.44 19.97
C VAL A 213 5.93 13.60 19.35
N THR A 214 5.35 14.80 19.44
CA THR A 214 4.14 15.14 18.68
C THR A 214 4.53 15.85 17.39
N LEU A 215 4.02 15.37 16.26
CA LEU A 215 4.12 16.06 14.98
C LEU A 215 2.78 16.71 14.65
N THR A 216 2.80 18.03 14.46
CA THR A 216 1.70 18.77 13.87
C THR A 216 2.07 19.20 12.46
N LEU A 217 1.31 18.73 11.46
CA LEU A 217 1.41 19.21 10.09
C LEU A 217 0.44 20.36 9.89
N LEU A 218 0.96 21.53 9.55
CA LEU A 218 0.16 22.71 9.20
C LEU A 218 0.02 22.80 7.68
N LYS A 219 -1.17 23.20 7.21
CA LYS A 219 -1.45 23.62 5.84
C LYS A 219 -1.89 25.07 5.86
N ASP A 220 -1.11 25.97 5.26
CA ASP A 220 -1.37 27.42 5.22
C ASP A 220 -1.61 28.00 6.64
N GLY A 221 -0.80 27.55 7.61
CA GLY A 221 -0.86 27.98 9.01
C GLY A 221 -1.97 27.35 9.86
N LYS A 222 -2.74 26.40 9.33
CA LYS A 222 -3.80 25.70 10.06
C LYS A 222 -3.43 24.24 10.31
N PRO A 223 -3.65 23.70 11.53
CA PRO A 223 -3.42 22.29 11.81
C PRO A 223 -4.26 21.40 10.90
N LEU A 224 -3.60 20.44 10.25
CA LEU A 224 -4.21 19.45 9.35
C LEU A 224 -4.09 18.02 9.90
N PHE A 225 -3.00 17.75 10.61
CA PHE A 225 -2.71 16.45 11.22
C PHE A 225 -1.93 16.68 12.50
N THR A 226 -2.24 15.93 13.56
CA THR A 226 -1.48 15.93 14.82
C THR A 226 -1.51 14.54 15.41
N GLU A 227 -0.35 13.93 15.59
CA GLU A 227 -0.18 12.62 16.24
C GLU A 227 1.13 12.55 17.02
N GLN A 228 1.16 11.67 18.03
CA GLN A 228 2.36 11.36 18.81
C GLN A 228 2.99 10.05 18.36
N GLY A 229 4.31 10.02 18.24
CA GLY A 229 5.03 8.81 17.83
C GLY A 229 6.51 9.04 17.57
N GLU A 230 7.01 8.43 16.49
CA GLU A 230 8.42 8.44 16.11
C GLU A 230 8.65 9.14 14.77
N ALA A 231 9.71 9.93 14.69
CA ALA A 231 10.18 10.58 13.47
C ALA A 231 11.68 10.39 13.30
N LEU A 232 12.17 10.55 12.06
CA LEU A 232 13.58 10.39 11.69
C LEU A 232 14.00 11.54 10.79
N PHE A 233 15.12 12.18 11.11
CA PHE A 233 15.78 13.12 10.22
C PHE A 233 16.66 12.42 9.20
N THR A 234 16.61 12.88 7.95
CA THR A 234 17.38 12.33 6.83
C THR A 234 18.18 13.43 6.14
N HIS A 235 19.08 13.06 5.25
CA HIS A 235 19.87 14.04 4.48
C HIS A 235 19.04 14.91 3.54
N PHE A 236 17.79 14.54 3.25
CA PHE A 236 16.88 15.26 2.33
C PHE A 236 15.65 15.85 3.03
N GLY A 237 15.44 15.60 4.31
CA GLY A 237 14.27 16.05 5.05
C GLY A 237 13.91 15.13 6.20
N ILE A 238 12.63 14.76 6.31
CA ILE A 238 12.09 13.99 7.43
C ILE A 238 11.40 12.70 6.98
N SER A 239 11.40 11.69 7.85
CA SER A 239 10.83 10.37 7.65
C SER A 239 10.35 9.77 8.99
N GLY A 240 10.05 8.49 9.00
CA GLY A 240 9.56 7.78 10.19
C GLY A 240 8.05 7.66 10.22
N PRO A 241 7.49 6.85 11.13
CA PRO A 241 6.06 6.51 11.14
C PRO A 241 5.13 7.71 11.13
N LEU A 242 5.37 8.72 11.98
CA LEU A 242 4.59 9.96 12.02
C LEU A 242 4.59 10.70 10.69
N VAL A 243 5.77 10.86 10.09
CA VAL A 243 5.94 11.60 8.84
C VAL A 243 5.27 10.86 7.68
N LEU A 244 5.36 9.54 7.64
CA LEU A 244 4.65 8.72 6.65
C LEU A 244 3.14 8.90 6.77
N SER A 245 2.60 8.89 8.00
CA SER A 245 1.17 9.16 8.23
C SER A 245 0.79 10.58 7.81
N ALA A 246 1.56 11.60 8.24
CA ALA A 246 1.33 13.00 7.89
C ALA A 246 1.35 13.22 6.37
N SER A 247 2.22 12.53 5.63
CA SER A 247 2.32 12.68 4.17
C SER A 247 1.03 12.32 3.43
N THR A 248 0.16 11.51 4.03
CA THR A 248 -1.15 11.14 3.45
C THR A 248 -2.16 12.30 3.43
N TYR A 249 -1.87 13.37 4.15
CA TYR A 249 -2.70 14.58 4.22
C TYR A 249 -2.22 15.68 3.28
N ILE A 250 -1.07 15.49 2.63
CA ILE A 250 -0.53 16.47 1.69
C ILE A 250 -1.16 16.24 0.33
N ASP A 251 -1.81 17.28 -0.19
CA ASP A 251 -2.46 17.25 -1.52
C ASP A 251 -1.50 17.81 -2.59
N ASP A 252 -1.36 19.14 -2.62
CA ASP A 252 -0.59 19.84 -3.64
C ASP A 252 0.42 20.81 -2.99
N VAL A 253 1.68 20.42 -3.05
CA VAL A 253 2.80 21.21 -2.51
C VAL A 253 3.12 22.47 -3.33
N GLN A 254 2.57 22.62 -4.54
CA GLN A 254 2.75 23.81 -5.36
C GLN A 254 1.73 24.88 -5.02
N LEU A 255 0.53 24.50 -4.59
CA LEU A 255 -0.55 25.40 -4.26
C LEU A 255 -0.59 25.80 -2.78
N HIS A 256 -0.01 24.98 -1.88
CA HIS A 256 -0.11 25.14 -0.44
C HIS A 256 1.25 25.09 0.24
N ARG A 257 1.37 25.87 1.32
CA ARG A 257 2.53 25.82 2.21
C ARG A 257 2.28 24.82 3.33
N TYR A 258 3.18 23.82 3.46
CA TYR A 258 3.16 22.85 4.54
C TYR A 258 4.31 23.12 5.51
N ILE A 259 4.03 23.04 6.82
CA ILE A 259 5.02 23.16 7.89
C ILE A 259 4.84 21.96 8.81
N ALA A 260 5.94 21.28 9.13
CA ALA A 260 5.99 20.21 10.13
C ALA A 260 6.58 20.76 11.43
N GLU A 261 5.74 20.83 12.46
CA GLU A 261 6.15 21.26 13.80
C GLU A 261 6.30 20.04 14.70
N PHE A 262 7.43 19.96 15.42
CA PHE A 262 7.71 18.91 16.37
C PHE A 262 7.71 19.45 17.79
N ASP A 263 6.77 18.96 18.61
CA ASP A 263 6.86 19.10 20.06
C ASP A 263 7.72 17.93 20.59
N LEU A 264 8.89 18.28 21.13
CA LEU A 264 9.88 17.31 21.59
C LEU A 264 9.58 16.75 22.99
N LYS A 265 8.69 17.40 23.74
CA LYS A 265 8.35 17.07 25.13
C LYS A 265 6.83 17.17 25.39
N PRO A 266 5.98 16.43 24.63
CA PRO A 266 4.52 16.61 24.70
C PRO A 266 3.90 16.26 26.07
N ALA A 267 4.66 15.71 27.00
CA ALA A 267 4.22 15.47 28.37
C ALA A 267 4.43 16.67 29.31
N LEU A 268 5.15 17.71 28.86
CA LEU A 268 5.42 18.93 29.62
C LEU A 268 4.74 20.10 28.96
N ASP A 269 4.04 20.91 29.74
CA ASP A 269 3.54 22.21 29.27
C ASP A 269 4.66 23.28 29.29
N GLU A 270 4.43 24.43 28.67
CA GLU A 270 5.41 25.51 28.59
C GLU A 270 5.88 25.99 29.97
N ASN A 271 5.00 26.01 30.98
CA ASN A 271 5.35 26.42 32.33
C ASN A 271 6.30 25.42 33.00
N CYS A 272 6.05 24.12 32.80
CA CYS A 272 6.94 23.07 33.29
C CYS A 272 8.32 23.14 32.63
N LEU A 273 8.40 23.46 31.32
CA LEU A 273 9.68 23.62 30.61
C LEU A 273 10.47 24.83 31.10
N LEU A 274 9.83 25.96 31.35
CA LEU A 274 10.45 27.17 31.89
C LEU A 274 10.98 26.91 33.30
N TYR A 275 10.19 26.27 34.16
CA TYR A 275 10.59 25.96 35.55
C TYR A 275 11.80 25.05 35.65
N THR A 276 11.90 24.04 34.74
CA THR A 276 13.06 23.14 34.72
C THR A 276 14.32 23.80 34.15
N SER A 277 14.18 24.84 33.29
CA SER A 277 15.31 25.63 32.79
C SER A 277 15.90 26.51 33.89
N ASP A 278 15.07 27.20 34.66
CA ASP A 278 15.52 28.10 35.75
C ASP A 278 16.17 27.31 36.87
N ALA A 279 15.76 26.06 37.15
CA ALA A 279 16.39 25.22 38.19
C ALA A 279 17.72 24.62 37.76
N ALA A 280 18.12 24.70 36.49
CA ALA A 280 19.41 24.22 36.00
C ALA A 280 20.50 25.31 36.01
N ASP A 281 20.11 26.57 36.22
CA ASP A 281 21.01 27.74 36.29
C ASP A 281 21.36 28.14 37.75
N GLU A 282 20.82 27.45 38.79
CA GLU A 282 21.23 27.52 40.19
C GLU A 282 22.15 26.31 40.54
#